data_6e4799a29015328337dc71219abbf5eb
#
_entry.id   6e4799a29015328337dc71219abbf5eb
#
_cell.length_a   1.000
_cell.length_b   1.000
_cell.length_c   1.000
_cell.angle_alpha   90.00
_cell.angle_beta   90.00
_cell.angle_gamma   90.00
#
_symmetry.space_group_name_H-M   'P 1'
#
loop_
_entity.id
_entity.type
_entity.pdbx_description
1 polymer ?
#
loop_
_entity_poly.entity_id
_entity_poly.type
_entity_poly.pdbx_seq_one_letter_code
_entity_poly.pdbx_strand_id
1 'polypeptide(L)'
;MPGKKYSFGTASKMKALEPGTKATLRFLGDPKVVETDYGEKYSIPILLLIHPSYPSLSSKGMEVLWETKAQVIEKDLIPLLKESKEFQKDYLEHTWELRVDDGGAYRLEG
;
A
#
# COMPACT_ATOMS: atom_id res chain seq x y z
N MET A 1 3.23 -7.82 -25.86
CA MET A 1 3.03 -7.41 -25.47
C MET A 1 3.14 -6.93 -25.08
N PRO A 2 3.10 -7.10 -24.85
CA PRO A 2 2.94 -6.70 -24.27
C PRO A 2 2.98 -5.77 -23.72
N GLY A 3 2.94 -5.36 -24.10
CA GLY A 3 3.12 -4.23 -23.68
C GLY A 3 2.64 -3.88 -22.48
N LYS A 4 1.92 -4.23 -22.08
CA LYS A 4 1.52 -3.90 -21.08
C LYS A 4 2.18 -4.11 -20.00
N LYS A 5 2.80 -4.82 -20.02
CA LYS A 5 3.41 -5.07 -19.07
C LYS A 5 4.25 -4.10 -18.67
N TYR A 6 4.61 -3.45 -19.33
CA TYR A 6 5.46 -2.64 -19.00
C TYR A 6 5.04 -1.66 -18.23
N SER A 7 4.11 -1.39 -18.36
CA SER A 7 3.69 -0.35 -17.50
C SER A 7 3.87 -0.68 -16.07
N PHE A 8 3.92 -1.93 -15.74
CA PHE A 8 4.20 -2.22 -14.42
C PHE A 8 5.56 -1.88 -14.03
N GLY A 9 6.51 -2.08 -14.88
CA GLY A 9 7.88 -1.77 -14.57
C GLY A 9 8.06 -0.33 -14.25
N THR A 10 7.13 0.49 -14.70
CA THR A 10 7.25 1.91 -14.47
C THR A 10 6.30 2.42 -13.43
N ALA A 11 5.65 1.52 -12.70
CA ALA A 11 4.76 1.96 -11.64
C ALA A 11 5.48 2.82 -10.65
N SER A 12 4.91 3.95 -10.32
CA SER A 12 5.51 4.86 -9.36
C SER A 12 5.37 4.30 -7.96
N LYS A 13 6.32 4.68 -7.11
CA LYS A 13 6.23 4.35 -5.71
C LYS A 13 5.39 5.41 -5.03
N MET A 14 4.59 4.98 -4.04
CA MET A 14 3.81 5.92 -3.27
C MET A 14 4.73 6.81 -2.46
N LYS A 15 4.48 8.11 -2.47
CA LYS A 15 5.23 9.04 -1.65
C LYS A 15 4.91 8.78 -0.19
N ALA A 16 5.89 8.99 0.66
CA ALA A 16 5.71 8.75 2.10
C ALA A 16 4.67 9.72 2.65
N LEU A 17 3.95 9.24 3.67
CA LEU A 17 3.04 10.09 4.41
C LEU A 17 3.79 10.81 5.51
N GLU A 18 3.47 12.06 5.71
CA GLU A 18 4.06 12.81 6.82
C GLU A 18 3.31 12.53 8.09
N PRO A 19 3.95 12.70 9.25
CA PRO A 19 3.27 12.48 10.52
C PRO A 19 1.99 13.30 10.60
N GLY A 20 0.94 12.68 11.13
CA GLY A 20 -0.35 13.33 11.27
C GLY A 20 -1.21 13.33 10.04
N THR A 21 -0.78 12.67 8.95
CA THR A 21 -1.57 12.61 7.72
C THR A 21 -2.04 11.19 7.46
N LYS A 22 -2.93 11.05 6.48
CA LYS A 22 -3.48 9.75 6.14
C LYS A 22 -3.75 9.65 4.65
N ALA A 23 -3.82 8.41 4.18
CA ALA A 23 -4.15 8.11 2.80
C ALA A 23 -5.25 7.05 2.77
N THR A 24 -6.03 7.03 1.71
CA THR A 24 -7.07 6.03 1.50
C THR A 24 -6.67 5.19 0.30
N LEU A 25 -6.74 3.87 0.45
CA LEU A 25 -6.24 2.98 -0.58
C LEU A 25 -6.95 1.64 -0.55
N ARG A 26 -6.72 0.85 -1.60
CA ARG A 26 -7.14 -0.54 -1.66
C ARG A 26 -5.92 -1.37 -2.01
N PHE A 27 -5.86 -2.59 -1.50
CA PHE A 27 -4.75 -3.47 -1.82
C PHE A 27 -5.06 -4.22 -3.12
N LEU A 28 -4.08 -4.26 -4.02
CA LEU A 28 -4.24 -4.95 -5.28
C LEU A 28 -3.57 -6.30 -5.30
N GLY A 29 -2.74 -6.58 -4.30
CA GLY A 29 -2.06 -7.86 -4.21
C GLY A 29 -1.37 -8.01 -2.88
N ASP A 30 -0.68 -9.15 -2.72
CA ASP A 30 -0.02 -9.48 -1.47
C ASP A 30 1.29 -8.70 -1.33
N PRO A 31 1.72 -8.44 -0.10
CA PRO A 31 3.04 -7.85 0.12
C PRO A 31 4.14 -8.80 -0.35
N LYS A 32 5.16 -8.24 -0.96
CA LYS A 32 6.33 -9.00 -1.37
C LYS A 32 7.56 -8.39 -0.72
N VAL A 33 8.49 -9.26 -0.34
CA VAL A 33 9.74 -8.80 0.21
C VAL A 33 10.69 -8.54 -0.95
N VAL A 34 11.27 -7.34 -0.99
CA VAL A 34 12.25 -6.99 -2.01
C VAL A 34 13.52 -6.54 -1.31
N GLU A 35 14.65 -6.84 -1.93
CA GLU A 35 15.93 -6.43 -1.38
C GLU A 35 16.34 -5.10 -1.99
N THR A 36 16.85 -4.21 -1.15
CA THR A 36 17.37 -2.93 -1.60
C THR A 36 18.77 -2.75 -1.05
N ASP A 37 19.42 -1.68 -1.46
CA ASP A 37 20.76 -1.37 -0.97
C ASP A 37 20.75 -1.14 0.54
N TYR A 38 19.60 -0.85 1.12
CA TYR A 38 19.49 -0.57 2.54
C TYR A 38 18.79 -1.68 3.30
N GLY A 39 18.67 -2.87 2.69
CA GLY A 39 18.04 -4.01 3.33
C GLY A 39 16.72 -4.35 2.70
N GLU A 40 16.00 -5.24 3.36
CA GLU A 40 14.74 -5.74 2.82
C GLU A 40 13.60 -4.81 3.14
N LYS A 41 12.68 -4.69 2.22
CA LYS A 41 11.45 -3.92 2.39
C LYS A 41 10.28 -4.72 1.87
N TYR A 42 9.08 -4.33 2.29
CA TYR A 42 7.87 -4.85 1.69
C TYR A 42 7.48 -3.96 0.52
N SER A 43 7.04 -4.58 -0.57
CA SER A 43 6.50 -3.86 -1.73
C SER A 43 5.10 -4.38 -1.97
N ILE A 44 4.12 -3.49 -1.94
CA ILE A 44 2.72 -3.87 -2.01
C ILE A 44 2.04 -3.08 -3.11
N PRO A 45 1.42 -3.75 -4.08
CA PRO A 45 0.66 -3.01 -5.10
C PRO A 45 -0.64 -2.51 -4.50
N ILE A 46 -0.90 -1.23 -4.66
CA ILE A 46 -2.10 -0.62 -4.11
C ILE A 46 -2.76 0.28 -5.13
N LEU A 47 -4.06 0.50 -4.94
CA LEU A 47 -4.79 1.52 -5.68
C LEU A 47 -4.97 2.68 -4.72
N LEU A 48 -4.28 3.79 -5.00
CA LEU A 48 -4.29 4.95 -4.13
C LEU A 48 -5.47 5.83 -4.48
N LEU A 49 -6.34 6.07 -3.51
CA LEU A 49 -7.56 6.84 -3.75
C LEU A 49 -7.45 8.27 -3.24
N ILE A 50 -6.82 8.46 -2.08
CA ILE A 50 -6.62 9.80 -1.51
C ILE A 50 -5.25 9.81 -0.86
N HIS A 51 -4.49 10.87 -1.12
CA HIS A 51 -3.17 11.03 -0.50
C HIS A 51 -2.83 12.51 -0.52
N PRO A 52 -2.35 13.07 0.58
CA PRO A 52 -2.10 14.51 0.65
C PRO A 52 -1.06 15.01 -0.35
N SER A 53 -0.12 14.15 -0.77
CA SER A 53 0.89 14.56 -1.74
C SER A 53 0.43 14.40 -3.18
N TYR A 54 -0.80 13.94 -3.40
CA TYR A 54 -1.35 13.75 -4.74
C TYR A 54 -2.70 14.45 -4.82
N PRO A 55 -2.70 15.78 -4.86
CA PRO A 55 -3.96 16.53 -4.79
C PRO A 55 -4.85 16.35 -6.01
N SER A 56 -4.30 15.87 -7.11
CA SER A 56 -5.06 15.73 -8.34
C SER A 56 -5.44 14.30 -8.67
N LEU A 57 -5.49 13.43 -7.67
CA LEU A 57 -5.90 12.06 -7.92
C LEU A 57 -7.32 12.02 -8.47
N SER A 58 -7.51 11.21 -9.51
CA SER A 58 -8.85 11.04 -10.06
C SER A 58 -9.67 10.15 -9.14
N SER A 59 -10.98 10.14 -9.35
CA SER A 59 -11.86 9.30 -8.55
C SER A 59 -11.59 7.82 -8.78
N LYS A 60 -10.91 7.48 -9.86
CA LYS A 60 -10.56 6.09 -10.12
C LYS A 60 -9.32 5.66 -9.39
N GLY A 61 -8.57 6.58 -8.82
CA GLY A 61 -7.36 6.27 -8.09
C GLY A 61 -6.16 6.09 -9.02
N MET A 62 -5.03 5.75 -8.43
CA MET A 62 -3.79 5.55 -9.16
C MET A 62 -3.09 4.33 -8.63
N GLU A 63 -2.63 3.45 -9.51
CA GLU A 63 -1.90 2.27 -9.09
C GLU A 63 -0.46 2.63 -8.80
N VAL A 64 -0.01 2.34 -7.61
CA VAL A 64 1.34 2.62 -7.18
C VAL A 64 1.84 1.47 -6.32
N LEU A 65 3.15 1.45 -6.08
CA LEU A 65 3.75 0.48 -5.18
C LEU A 65 4.04 1.17 -3.86
N TRP A 66 3.57 0.60 -2.78
CA TRP A 66 3.87 1.08 -1.45
C TRP A 66 5.04 0.25 -0.92
N GLU A 67 6.21 0.87 -0.81
CA GLU A 67 7.39 0.19 -0.28
C GLU A 67 7.66 0.71 1.12
N THR A 68 7.77 -0.19 2.06
CA THR A 68 7.88 0.23 3.45
C THR A 68 8.49 -0.87 4.31
N LYS A 69 9.16 -0.45 5.37
CA LYS A 69 9.59 -1.34 6.44
C LYS A 69 8.65 -1.23 7.63
N ALA A 70 7.56 -0.51 7.49
CA ALA A 70 6.69 -0.22 8.62
C ALA A 70 6.17 -1.49 9.26
N GLN A 71 6.11 -1.46 10.58
CA GLN A 71 5.65 -2.62 11.34
C GLN A 71 4.19 -2.93 11.10
N VAL A 72 3.42 -1.97 10.58
CA VAL A 72 2.01 -2.21 10.30
C VAL A 72 1.83 -3.39 9.35
N ILE A 73 2.82 -3.63 8.48
CA ILE A 73 2.74 -4.74 7.55
C ILE A 73 2.74 -6.06 8.32
N GLU A 74 3.63 -6.18 9.29
CA GLU A 74 3.72 -7.44 10.04
C GLU A 74 2.64 -7.57 11.10
N LYS A 75 2.26 -6.47 11.72
CA LYS A 75 1.29 -6.53 12.81
C LYS A 75 -0.15 -6.61 12.32
N ASP A 76 -0.46 -5.85 11.28
CA ASP A 76 -1.84 -5.72 10.85
C ASP A 76 -2.13 -6.40 9.53
N LEU A 77 -1.31 -6.13 8.51
CA LEU A 77 -1.62 -6.60 7.18
C LEU A 77 -1.41 -8.09 6.98
N ILE A 78 -0.27 -8.60 7.40
CA ILE A 78 0.01 -10.03 7.20
C ILE A 78 -0.99 -10.92 7.94
N PRO A 79 -1.34 -10.64 9.20
CA PRO A 79 -2.39 -11.44 9.86
C PRO A 79 -3.72 -11.31 9.14
N LEU A 80 -4.05 -10.11 8.65
CA LEU A 80 -5.28 -9.90 7.92
C LEU A 80 -5.31 -10.70 6.64
N LEU A 81 -4.19 -10.76 5.92
CA LEU A 81 -4.12 -11.53 4.71
C LEU A 81 -4.35 -13.01 4.97
N LYS A 82 -3.82 -13.52 6.06
CA LYS A 82 -4.01 -14.92 6.38
C LYS A 82 -5.47 -15.23 6.63
N GLU A 83 -6.15 -14.35 7.36
CA GLU A 83 -7.56 -14.56 7.62
C GLU A 83 -8.38 -14.45 6.36
N SER A 84 -8.09 -13.44 5.54
CA SER A 84 -8.88 -13.20 4.34
C SER A 84 -8.73 -14.29 3.32
N LYS A 85 -7.54 -14.85 3.21
CA LYS A 85 -7.35 -15.95 2.30
C LYS A 85 -8.19 -17.14 2.70
N GLU A 86 -8.36 -17.31 4.00
CA GLU A 86 -9.09 -18.42 4.49
C GLU A 86 -10.59 -18.23 4.33
N PHE A 87 -11.07 -17.01 4.50
CA PHE A 87 -12.49 -16.77 4.50
C PHE A 87 -13.04 -16.24 3.17
N GLN A 88 -12.65 -15.07 2.76
CA GLN A 88 -13.26 -14.47 1.57
C GLN A 88 -12.31 -13.63 0.76
N LYS A 89 -11.15 -13.36 1.26
CA LYS A 89 -10.20 -12.48 0.62
C LYS A 89 -10.74 -11.07 0.44
N ASP A 90 -11.58 -10.68 1.35
CA ASP A 90 -12.21 -9.36 1.24
C ASP A 90 -11.23 -8.21 1.29
N TYR A 91 -10.04 -8.45 1.83
CA TYR A 91 -9.09 -7.37 1.98
C TYR A 91 -8.71 -6.72 0.65
N LEU A 92 -8.81 -7.47 -0.45
CA LEU A 92 -8.47 -6.91 -1.76
C LEU A 92 -9.54 -5.97 -2.29
N GLU A 93 -10.76 -6.06 -1.75
CA GLU A 93 -11.84 -5.21 -2.19
C GLU A 93 -12.22 -4.15 -1.19
N HIS A 94 -11.62 -4.20 -0.02
CA HIS A 94 -11.95 -3.27 1.05
C HIS A 94 -11.13 -2.00 0.91
N THR A 95 -11.73 -0.88 1.26
CA THR A 95 -11.03 0.41 1.27
C THR A 95 -10.43 0.63 2.66
N TRP A 96 -9.14 0.91 2.68
CA TRP A 96 -8.39 1.04 3.91
C TRP A 96 -7.88 2.46 4.09
N GLU A 97 -7.70 2.85 5.34
CA GLU A 97 -7.08 4.11 5.67
C GLU A 97 -5.72 3.82 6.28
N LEU A 98 -4.69 4.37 5.66
CA LEU A 98 -3.33 4.26 6.16
C LEU A 98 -2.99 5.59 6.80
N ARG A 99 -2.67 5.56 8.08
CA ARG A 99 -2.44 6.78 8.84
C ARG A 99 -1.06 6.74 9.47
N VAL A 100 -0.43 7.90 9.55
CA VAL A 100 0.85 8.05 10.25
C VAL A 100 0.59 8.92 11.46
N ASP A 101 0.90 8.41 12.64
CA ASP A 101 0.68 9.16 13.86
C ASP A 101 1.80 10.19 14.05
N ASP A 102 1.73 10.98 15.11
CA ASP A 102 2.68 12.04 15.33
C ASP A 102 4.10 11.54 15.56
N GLY A 103 4.24 10.31 15.96
CA GLY A 103 5.56 9.70 16.15
C GLY A 103 6.10 9.05 14.90
N GLY A 104 5.36 9.09 13.81
CA GLY A 104 5.82 8.51 12.56
C GLY A 104 5.46 7.04 12.38
N ALA A 105 4.68 6.46 13.27
CA ALA A 105 4.28 5.07 13.14
C ALA A 105 3.07 4.94 12.22
N TYR A 106 3.11 3.96 11.35
CA TYR A 106 2.01 3.71 10.42
C TYR A 106 0.94 2.87 11.11
N ARG A 107 -0.33 3.19 10.79
CA ARG A 107 -1.46 2.44 11.29
C ARG A 107 -2.43 2.20 10.16
N LEU A 108 -2.98 0.99 10.11
CA LEU A 108 -3.91 0.60 9.05
C LEU A 108 -5.29 0.38 9.67
N GLU A 109 -6.29 1.08 9.14
CA GLU A 109 -7.65 0.98 9.65
C GLU A 109 -8.59 0.67 8.50
N GLY A 110 -9.56 -0.19 8.74
CA GLY A 110 -10.49 -0.60 7.71
C GLY A 110 -11.93 -0.13 7.86
#